data_84d774d2fda8293a2081ad9cb40a30f0
#
_entry.id   84d774d2fda8293a2081ad9cb40a30f0
#
_cell.length_a   1.000
_cell.length_b   1.000
_cell.length_c   1.000
_cell.angle_alpha   90.00
_cell.angle_beta   90.00
_cell.angle_gamma   90.00
#
_symmetry.space_group_name_H-M   'P 1'
#
loop_
_entity.id
_entity.type
_entity.pdbx_description
1 polymer ?
#
loop_
_entity_poly.entity_id
_entity_poly.type
_entity_poly.pdbx_seq_one_letter_code
_entity_poly.pdbx_strand_id
1 'polypeptide(L)'
;MMKRNHSTFCALALAACCFLAGCANGETTTQTPPQEPTSTTDTKTTEVSYQLPTVHYLSDLSSIANTVLPLLKTMYGADIDGCSISTTLQQPELETENKTFAFTMTDGTLYLADVDSENKQVVAIETVAPKSDVPSDAAKQEDYIVSAKAFAEKYLQAAGLQEAVCYQPVQPISGEVTTNSVYVVFPEMQTYVEVSADEGHALVGYRHFADEQALNDFLERQGKAF
;
A
#
# COMPACT_ATOMS: atom_id res chain seq x y z
N MET A 1 -16.32 35.30 -29.45
CA MET A 1 -15.10 36.12 -29.40
C MET A 1 -14.03 35.30 -28.69
N MET A 2 -13.14 34.69 -29.49
CA MET A 2 -12.07 33.79 -29.07
C MET A 2 -10.89 34.59 -28.53
N LYS A 3 -10.33 34.17 -27.42
CA LYS A 3 -8.94 34.50 -27.06
C LYS A 3 -8.19 33.21 -26.75
N ARG A 4 -7.33 32.84 -27.69
CA ARG A 4 -6.23 31.89 -27.51
C ARG A 4 -5.12 32.61 -26.78
N ASN A 5 -4.54 31.97 -25.75
CA ASN A 5 -3.25 32.34 -25.23
C ASN A 5 -2.29 31.16 -25.39
N HIS A 6 -1.25 31.43 -26.18
CA HIS A 6 -0.07 30.60 -26.35
C HIS A 6 0.83 30.74 -25.13
N SER A 7 1.38 29.66 -24.63
CA SER A 7 2.49 29.71 -23.70
C SER A 7 3.54 28.69 -24.10
N THR A 8 4.53 29.14 -24.41
CA THR A 8 5.96 29.15 -24.60
C THR A 8 6.67 27.98 -23.97
N PHE A 9 7.27 27.17 -24.84
CA PHE A 9 8.33 26.20 -24.54
C PHE A 9 9.57 26.93 -24.05
N CYS A 10 10.19 26.47 -22.97
CA CYS A 10 11.57 26.75 -22.63
C CYS A 10 12.32 25.43 -22.53
N ALA A 11 13.11 25.16 -23.54
CA ALA A 11 14.17 24.15 -23.55
C ALA A 11 15.45 24.82 -23.03
N LEU A 12 16.19 24.15 -22.17
CA LEU A 12 17.61 24.46 -21.87
C LEU A 12 18.32 23.11 -21.60
N ALA A 13 19.07 22.77 -22.44
CA ALA A 13 20.38 22.56 -22.96
C ALA A 13 21.43 22.10 -21.92
N LEU A 14 22.02 20.95 -22.30
CA LEU A 14 23.27 20.31 -21.91
C LEU A 14 24.39 21.24 -21.43
N ALA A 15 25.17 20.73 -20.47
CA ALA A 15 26.60 20.96 -20.40
C ALA A 15 27.33 19.70 -19.91
N ALA A 16 27.99 19.04 -20.85
CA ALA A 16 29.01 18.02 -20.60
C ALA A 16 30.34 18.74 -20.30
N CYS A 17 31.06 18.30 -19.28
CA CYS A 17 32.47 18.60 -19.12
C CYS A 17 33.26 17.34 -18.82
N CYS A 18 33.92 16.84 -19.87
CA CYS A 18 35.05 15.93 -19.77
C CYS A 18 36.28 16.68 -19.27
N PHE A 19 37.01 16.13 -18.33
CA PHE A 19 38.43 16.41 -18.17
C PHE A 19 39.22 15.13 -18.06
N LEU A 20 40.13 15.01 -19.01
CA LEU A 20 41.13 13.95 -19.16
C LEU A 20 42.44 14.36 -18.45
N ALA A 21 43.06 13.33 -17.89
CA ALA A 21 44.49 13.05 -17.87
C ALA A 21 45.46 13.94 -17.10
N GLY A 22 46.25 13.29 -16.29
CA GLY A 22 47.54 13.73 -15.78
C GLY A 22 48.26 12.64 -15.05
N CYS A 23 49.11 11.85 -15.77
CA CYS A 23 50.09 10.97 -15.20
C CYS A 23 51.25 11.79 -14.65
N ALA A 24 51.72 11.50 -13.46
CA ALA A 24 53.14 11.74 -13.08
C ALA A 24 53.55 10.73 -12.01
N ASN A 25 54.62 10.00 -12.31
CA ASN A 25 55.37 9.10 -11.44
C ASN A 25 56.06 9.87 -10.31
N GLY A 26 56.10 9.27 -9.14
CA GLY A 26 56.95 9.70 -8.03
C GLY A 26 56.98 8.63 -6.98
N GLU A 27 58.13 7.91 -6.94
CA GLU A 27 58.44 6.90 -5.92
C GLU A 27 58.58 7.52 -4.53
N THR A 28 58.33 6.66 -3.56
CA THR A 28 59.05 6.50 -2.29
C THR A 28 58.25 6.73 -1.01
N THR A 29 58.36 5.74 -0.19
CA THR A 29 58.33 5.59 1.27
C THR A 29 57.05 5.01 1.86
N THR A 30 57.23 3.77 2.22
CA THR A 30 56.48 2.91 3.12
C THR A 30 56.27 3.60 4.48
N GLN A 31 55.02 3.97 4.80
CA GLN A 31 54.54 4.05 6.16
C GLN A 31 53.18 3.39 6.23
N THR A 32 53.11 2.28 6.93
CA THR A 32 51.88 1.57 7.29
C THR A 32 51.10 2.42 8.29
N PRO A 33 49.91 2.92 7.98
CA PRO A 33 49.03 3.50 8.99
C PRO A 33 48.42 2.37 9.84
N PRO A 34 48.11 2.63 11.12
CA PRO A 34 47.44 1.65 11.97
C PRO A 34 46.09 1.27 11.37
N GLN A 35 45.80 -0.02 11.28
CA GLN A 35 44.49 -0.53 10.96
C GLN A 35 43.51 -0.10 12.08
N GLU A 36 42.62 0.82 11.74
CA GLU A 36 41.43 1.07 12.47
C GLU A 36 40.55 -0.18 12.37
N PRO A 37 39.99 -0.71 13.48
CA PRO A 37 39.11 -1.85 13.43
C PRO A 37 37.86 -1.45 12.68
N THR A 38 37.73 -1.91 11.42
CA THR A 38 36.49 -1.84 10.66
C THR A 38 35.48 -2.72 11.39
N SER A 39 34.68 -2.09 12.23
CA SER A 39 33.46 -2.71 12.78
C SER A 39 32.48 -2.89 11.63
N THR A 40 32.56 -4.03 10.97
CA THR A 40 31.51 -4.50 10.06
C THR A 40 30.33 -4.87 10.93
N THR A 41 29.47 -3.91 11.19
CA THR A 41 28.13 -4.19 11.70
C THR A 41 27.38 -4.84 10.54
N ASP A 42 27.39 -6.17 10.49
CA ASP A 42 26.46 -6.93 9.65
C ASP A 42 25.04 -6.61 10.13
N THR A 43 24.47 -5.56 9.58
CA THR A 43 23.04 -5.31 9.69
C THR A 43 22.36 -6.39 8.88
N LYS A 44 21.99 -7.48 9.54
CA LYS A 44 21.16 -8.52 8.95
C LYS A 44 19.80 -7.89 8.62
N THR A 45 19.68 -7.38 7.41
CA THR A 45 18.38 -6.93 6.87
C THR A 45 17.49 -8.17 6.84
N THR A 46 16.52 -8.24 7.72
CA THR A 46 15.51 -9.27 7.69
C THR A 46 14.64 -8.99 6.47
N GLU A 47 14.72 -9.86 5.47
CA GLU A 47 13.89 -9.74 4.29
C GLU A 47 12.43 -10.02 4.68
N VAL A 48 11.53 -9.08 4.38
CA VAL A 48 10.10 -9.25 4.58
C VAL A 48 9.57 -10.19 3.50
N SER A 49 8.87 -11.23 3.90
CA SER A 49 8.17 -12.11 2.97
C SER A 49 6.66 -12.03 3.19
N TYR A 50 5.92 -12.03 2.11
CA TYR A 50 4.45 -12.00 2.14
C TYR A 50 3.88 -12.71 0.92
N GLN A 51 2.60 -13.08 0.99
CA GLN A 51 1.90 -13.74 -0.10
C GLN A 51 0.50 -13.16 -0.26
N LEU A 52 0.24 -12.53 -1.41
CA LEU A 52 -1.08 -12.09 -1.81
C LEU A 52 -1.90 -13.25 -2.38
N PRO A 53 -3.20 -13.33 -2.10
CA PRO A 53 -4.08 -14.32 -2.70
C PRO A 53 -4.09 -14.19 -4.23
N THR A 54 -4.12 -15.31 -4.94
CA THR A 54 -4.02 -15.34 -6.41
C THR A 54 -5.27 -15.98 -7.03
N VAL A 55 -5.80 -15.35 -8.08
CA VAL A 55 -6.87 -15.89 -8.92
C VAL A 55 -6.31 -16.58 -10.16
N HIS A 56 -6.93 -17.63 -10.65
CA HIS A 56 -6.42 -18.36 -11.81
C HIS A 56 -6.74 -17.64 -13.13
N TYR A 57 -7.97 -17.12 -13.26
CA TYR A 57 -8.46 -16.49 -14.50
C TYR A 57 -9.27 -15.23 -14.19
N LEU A 58 -8.83 -14.07 -14.68
CA LEU A 58 -9.51 -12.78 -14.49
C LEU A 58 -10.81 -12.63 -15.29
N SER A 59 -10.96 -13.38 -16.37
CA SER A 59 -12.18 -13.38 -17.19
C SER A 59 -13.26 -14.31 -16.69
N ASP A 60 -12.93 -15.15 -15.70
CA ASP A 60 -13.85 -16.13 -15.12
C ASP A 60 -14.27 -15.68 -13.72
N LEU A 61 -15.53 -15.22 -13.58
CA LEU A 61 -16.10 -14.84 -12.30
C LEU A 61 -16.09 -15.96 -11.27
N SER A 62 -16.13 -17.22 -11.72
CA SER A 62 -16.04 -18.37 -10.81
C SER A 62 -14.66 -18.46 -10.17
N SER A 63 -13.59 -18.17 -10.92
CA SER A 63 -12.23 -18.11 -10.37
C SER A 63 -12.09 -17.00 -9.33
N ILE A 64 -12.64 -15.82 -9.62
CA ILE A 64 -12.65 -14.68 -8.70
C ILE A 64 -13.45 -15.05 -7.43
N ALA A 65 -14.66 -15.58 -7.59
CA ALA A 65 -15.50 -15.99 -6.49
C ALA A 65 -14.83 -17.03 -5.58
N ASN A 66 -14.25 -18.07 -6.18
CA ASN A 66 -13.58 -19.14 -5.44
C ASN A 66 -12.37 -18.67 -4.63
N THR A 67 -11.75 -17.56 -5.02
CA THR A 67 -10.63 -16.96 -4.28
C THR A 67 -11.10 -15.95 -3.25
N VAL A 68 -12.00 -15.04 -3.64
CA VAL A 68 -12.36 -13.89 -2.79
C VAL A 68 -13.41 -14.25 -1.74
N LEU A 69 -14.44 -15.03 -2.07
CA LEU A 69 -15.50 -15.34 -1.10
C LEU A 69 -15.00 -16.04 0.17
N PRO A 70 -14.09 -17.03 0.12
CA PRO A 70 -13.50 -17.60 1.32
C PRO A 70 -12.73 -16.58 2.16
N LEU A 71 -12.07 -15.60 1.51
CA LEU A 71 -11.38 -14.51 2.22
C LEU A 71 -12.40 -13.62 2.93
N LEU A 72 -13.47 -13.18 2.25
CA LEU A 72 -14.52 -12.37 2.86
C LEU A 72 -15.15 -13.06 4.07
N LYS A 73 -15.44 -14.35 3.94
CA LYS A 73 -15.96 -15.15 5.06
C LYS A 73 -14.98 -15.20 6.23
N THR A 74 -13.69 -15.38 5.96
CA THR A 74 -12.68 -15.58 7.00
C THR A 74 -12.26 -14.26 7.63
N MET A 75 -12.15 -13.20 6.83
CA MET A 75 -11.70 -11.87 7.27
C MET A 75 -12.79 -11.11 8.01
N TYR A 76 -14.02 -11.16 7.49
CA TYR A 76 -15.13 -10.33 7.97
C TYR A 76 -16.27 -11.14 8.59
N GLY A 77 -16.22 -12.47 8.53
CA GLY A 77 -17.36 -13.30 8.94
C GLY A 77 -18.56 -13.16 8.01
N ALA A 78 -18.34 -12.72 6.75
CA ALA A 78 -19.42 -12.46 5.79
C ALA A 78 -20.24 -13.71 5.50
N ASP A 79 -21.57 -13.56 5.46
CA ASP A 79 -22.46 -14.60 4.91
C ASP A 79 -22.41 -14.51 3.38
N ILE A 80 -21.67 -15.46 2.80
CA ILE A 80 -21.41 -15.47 1.35
C ILE A 80 -22.50 -16.17 0.54
N ASP A 81 -23.50 -16.78 1.18
CA ASP A 81 -24.59 -17.47 0.50
C ASP A 81 -25.50 -16.45 -0.20
N GLY A 82 -25.72 -16.64 -1.49
CA GLY A 82 -26.54 -15.72 -2.30
C GLY A 82 -25.86 -14.39 -2.66
N CYS A 83 -24.54 -14.27 -2.43
CA CYS A 83 -23.77 -13.11 -2.86
C CYS A 83 -23.88 -12.87 -4.37
N SER A 84 -24.05 -11.62 -4.77
CA SER A 84 -23.95 -11.19 -6.17
C SER A 84 -22.59 -10.56 -6.46
N ILE A 85 -22.04 -10.88 -7.63
CA ILE A 85 -20.73 -10.40 -8.06
C ILE A 85 -20.91 -9.57 -9.33
N SER A 86 -20.33 -8.38 -9.36
CA SER A 86 -20.28 -7.55 -10.56
C SER A 86 -18.88 -6.98 -10.75
N THR A 87 -18.54 -6.68 -12.00
CA THR A 87 -17.35 -5.88 -12.31
C THR A 87 -17.72 -4.42 -12.20
N THR A 88 -16.99 -3.65 -11.40
CA THR A 88 -17.10 -2.20 -11.42
C THR A 88 -16.22 -1.64 -12.54
N LEU A 89 -16.65 -0.54 -13.12
CA LEU A 89 -15.78 0.24 -13.99
C LEU A 89 -14.61 0.74 -13.13
N GLN A 90 -13.39 0.64 -13.66
CA GLN A 90 -12.18 1.12 -13.02
C GLN A 90 -12.43 2.48 -12.36
N GLN A 91 -12.00 2.64 -11.14
CA GLN A 91 -11.92 3.97 -10.52
C GLN A 91 -10.83 4.73 -11.30
N PRO A 92 -11.18 5.77 -12.07
CA PRO A 92 -10.21 6.47 -12.93
C PRO A 92 -9.13 7.21 -12.14
N GLU A 93 -9.24 7.25 -10.82
CA GLU A 93 -8.32 7.92 -9.91
C GLU A 93 -7.12 7.04 -9.52
N LEU A 94 -7.24 5.73 -9.71
CA LEU A 94 -6.14 4.79 -9.52
C LEU A 94 -5.71 4.38 -10.94
N GLU A 95 -4.61 4.94 -11.42
CA GLU A 95 -3.95 4.57 -12.68
C GLU A 95 -3.38 3.14 -12.63
N THR A 96 -4.14 2.20 -12.11
CA THR A 96 -3.73 0.82 -11.95
C THR A 96 -4.42 -0.04 -12.99
N GLU A 97 -3.69 -0.99 -13.58
CA GLU A 97 -4.23 -2.02 -14.45
C GLU A 97 -5.11 -3.05 -13.68
N ASN A 98 -5.57 -2.67 -12.50
CA ASN A 98 -6.37 -3.52 -11.64
C ASN A 98 -7.82 -3.58 -12.11
N LYS A 99 -8.43 -4.75 -11.97
CA LYS A 99 -9.88 -4.93 -12.15
C LYS A 99 -10.56 -4.99 -10.80
N THR A 100 -11.54 -4.12 -10.61
CA THR A 100 -12.35 -4.10 -9.38
C THR A 100 -13.60 -4.96 -9.54
N PHE A 101 -13.82 -5.84 -8.58
CA PHE A 101 -15.00 -6.68 -8.45
C PHE A 101 -15.77 -6.27 -7.20
N ALA A 102 -17.06 -6.06 -7.36
CA ALA A 102 -17.98 -5.75 -6.25
C ALA A 102 -18.73 -7.02 -5.84
N PHE A 103 -18.70 -7.31 -4.56
CA PHE A 103 -19.38 -8.42 -3.90
C PHE A 103 -20.48 -7.84 -3.01
N THR A 104 -21.73 -8.00 -3.39
CA THR A 104 -22.86 -7.54 -2.59
C THR A 104 -23.49 -8.71 -1.87
N MET A 105 -23.47 -8.69 -0.55
CA MET A 105 -24.08 -9.71 0.30
C MET A 105 -25.59 -9.55 0.34
N THR A 106 -26.29 -10.55 0.83
CA THR A 106 -27.77 -10.56 0.92
C THR A 106 -28.30 -9.52 1.91
N ASP A 107 -27.51 -9.14 2.90
CA ASP A 107 -27.83 -8.07 3.87
C ASP A 107 -27.53 -6.65 3.33
N GLY A 108 -27.04 -6.54 2.10
CA GLY A 108 -26.65 -5.29 1.45
C GLY A 108 -25.23 -4.83 1.73
N THR A 109 -24.44 -5.58 2.51
CA THR A 109 -23.02 -5.27 2.73
C THR A 109 -22.26 -5.38 1.42
N LEU A 110 -21.45 -4.37 1.13
CA LEU A 110 -20.62 -4.28 -0.08
C LEU A 110 -19.15 -4.48 0.27
N TYR A 111 -18.51 -5.37 -0.45
CA TYR A 111 -17.05 -5.53 -0.46
C TYR A 111 -16.52 -5.26 -1.86
N LEU A 112 -15.37 -4.64 -1.94
CA LEU A 112 -14.63 -4.42 -3.18
C LEU A 112 -13.35 -5.23 -3.13
N ALA A 113 -13.02 -5.91 -4.23
CA ALA A 113 -11.75 -6.60 -4.38
C ALA A 113 -11.07 -6.13 -5.66
N ASP A 114 -9.84 -5.64 -5.55
CA ASP A 114 -9.02 -5.29 -6.70
C ASP A 114 -8.08 -6.44 -7.01
N VAL A 115 -8.02 -6.80 -8.28
CA VAL A 115 -7.15 -7.86 -8.80
C VAL A 115 -6.22 -7.27 -9.84
N ASP A 116 -4.92 -7.40 -9.61
CA ASP A 116 -3.88 -7.07 -10.57
C ASP A 116 -4.07 -7.92 -11.84
N SER A 117 -4.17 -7.25 -12.98
CA SER A 117 -4.45 -7.90 -14.27
C SER A 117 -3.26 -8.72 -14.78
N GLU A 118 -2.04 -8.35 -14.45
CA GLU A 118 -0.82 -9.01 -14.87
C GLU A 118 -0.50 -10.23 -13.98
N ASN A 119 -0.40 -9.98 -12.68
CA ASN A 119 0.02 -10.99 -11.71
C ASN A 119 -1.14 -11.85 -11.19
N LYS A 120 -2.39 -11.44 -11.46
CA LYS A 120 -3.63 -12.10 -10.99
C LYS A 120 -3.72 -12.18 -9.46
N GLN A 121 -3.07 -11.25 -8.77
CA GLN A 121 -3.09 -11.18 -7.32
C GLN A 121 -4.24 -10.29 -6.85
N VAL A 122 -4.88 -10.69 -5.76
CA VAL A 122 -5.87 -9.86 -5.06
C VAL A 122 -5.08 -8.83 -4.26
N VAL A 123 -4.95 -7.63 -4.83
CA VAL A 123 -4.11 -6.55 -4.26
C VAL A 123 -4.87 -5.69 -3.26
N ALA A 124 -6.20 -5.72 -3.27
CA ALA A 124 -7.00 -5.05 -2.25
C ALA A 124 -8.27 -5.82 -1.96
N ILE A 125 -8.71 -5.77 -0.71
CA ILE A 125 -10.07 -6.08 -0.28
C ILE A 125 -10.46 -4.98 0.69
N GLU A 126 -11.62 -4.36 0.45
CA GLU A 126 -12.10 -3.24 1.24
C GLU A 126 -13.61 -3.35 1.46
N THR A 127 -14.07 -2.87 2.59
CA THR A 127 -15.49 -2.65 2.87
C THR A 127 -15.69 -1.24 3.37
N VAL A 128 -16.93 -0.82 3.51
CA VAL A 128 -17.23 0.48 4.10
C VAL A 128 -16.96 0.40 5.60
N ALA A 129 -16.08 1.27 6.10
CA ALA A 129 -15.79 1.36 7.52
C ALA A 129 -17.10 1.63 8.30
N PRO A 130 -17.32 0.98 9.44
CA PRO A 130 -18.42 1.33 10.31
C PRO A 130 -18.35 2.82 10.66
N LYS A 131 -19.46 3.52 10.57
CA LYS A 131 -19.49 4.90 11.04
C LYS A 131 -19.29 4.89 12.56
N SER A 132 -18.16 5.42 12.99
CA SER A 132 -17.81 5.59 14.39
C SER A 132 -17.59 7.07 14.66
N ASP A 133 -18.17 7.58 15.75
CA ASP A 133 -17.89 8.92 16.24
C ASP A 133 -16.63 8.96 17.13
N VAL A 134 -15.92 7.85 17.23
CA VAL A 134 -14.69 7.74 18.03
C VAL A 134 -13.54 8.35 17.23
N PRO A 135 -12.94 9.46 17.69
CA PRO A 135 -11.78 10.04 17.04
C PRO A 135 -10.62 9.05 17.09
N SER A 136 -9.87 8.95 15.98
CA SER A 136 -8.58 8.25 16.04
C SER A 136 -7.67 8.98 17.02
N ASP A 137 -7.13 8.26 17.99
CA ASP A 137 -6.32 8.81 19.08
C ASP A 137 -4.87 8.34 18.90
N ALA A 138 -3.94 9.29 18.86
CA ALA A 138 -2.50 9.00 18.79
C ALA A 138 -2.03 8.10 19.96
N ALA A 139 -2.69 8.16 21.12
CA ALA A 139 -2.41 7.29 22.26
C ALA A 139 -2.74 5.79 21.99
N LYS A 140 -3.50 5.52 20.95
CA LYS A 140 -3.92 4.16 20.55
C LYS A 140 -3.16 3.62 19.34
N GLN A 141 -2.14 4.31 18.83
CA GLN A 141 -1.39 3.87 17.64
C GLN A 141 -0.88 2.43 17.79
N GLU A 142 -0.38 2.07 18.97
CA GLU A 142 0.14 0.72 19.21
C GLU A 142 -0.94 -0.34 19.06
N ASP A 143 -2.15 -0.07 19.51
CA ASP A 143 -3.29 -1.00 19.40
C ASP A 143 -3.69 -1.21 17.92
N TYR A 144 -3.70 -0.15 17.11
CA TYR A 144 -3.93 -0.24 15.67
C TYR A 144 -2.84 -1.06 14.98
N ILE A 145 -1.57 -0.81 15.32
CA ILE A 145 -0.42 -1.54 14.76
C ILE A 145 -0.49 -3.03 15.12
N VAL A 146 -0.81 -3.36 16.37
CA VAL A 146 -0.96 -4.76 16.82
C VAL A 146 -2.06 -5.46 16.03
N SER A 147 -3.23 -4.82 15.88
CA SER A 147 -4.36 -5.39 15.15
C SER A 147 -4.02 -5.58 13.66
N ALA A 148 -3.40 -4.58 13.04
CA ALA A 148 -3.01 -4.64 11.63
C ALA A 148 -1.90 -5.67 11.37
N LYS A 149 -0.91 -5.80 12.25
CA LYS A 149 0.13 -6.84 12.16
C LYS A 149 -0.46 -8.24 12.26
N ALA A 150 -1.34 -8.47 13.23
CA ALA A 150 -2.01 -9.76 13.37
C ALA A 150 -2.81 -10.14 12.13
N PHE A 151 -3.43 -9.15 11.48
CA PHE A 151 -4.11 -9.34 10.21
C PHE A 151 -3.12 -9.69 9.08
N ALA A 152 -2.07 -8.89 8.91
CA ALA A 152 -1.08 -9.10 7.86
C ALA A 152 -0.40 -10.48 7.98
N GLU A 153 -0.04 -10.90 9.18
CA GLU A 153 0.51 -12.23 9.46
C GLU A 153 -0.47 -13.34 9.07
N LYS A 154 -1.74 -13.18 9.46
CA LYS A 154 -2.75 -14.23 9.27
C LYS A 154 -3.21 -14.38 7.81
N TYR A 155 -3.43 -13.29 7.11
CA TYR A 155 -4.10 -13.31 5.80
C TYR A 155 -3.19 -13.00 4.63
N LEU A 156 -2.12 -12.21 4.85
CA LEU A 156 -1.12 -11.91 3.84
C LEU A 156 0.16 -12.74 4.05
N GLN A 157 0.14 -13.66 5.02
CA GLN A 157 1.27 -14.52 5.39
C GLN A 157 2.56 -13.71 5.59
N ALA A 158 2.42 -12.49 6.13
CA ALA A 158 3.53 -11.57 6.30
C ALA A 158 4.45 -12.03 7.44
N ALA A 159 5.75 -12.05 7.17
CA ALA A 159 6.78 -12.34 8.16
C ALA A 159 7.90 -11.29 8.07
N GLY A 160 8.46 -10.96 9.22
CA GLY A 160 9.59 -10.03 9.30
C GLY A 160 9.21 -8.55 9.36
N LEU A 161 7.93 -8.20 9.51
CA LEU A 161 7.46 -6.82 9.62
C LEU A 161 8.07 -6.11 10.84
N GLN A 162 8.87 -5.07 10.59
CA GLN A 162 9.52 -4.28 11.62
C GLN A 162 8.82 -2.94 11.78
N GLU A 163 8.65 -2.20 10.69
CA GLU A 163 8.15 -0.85 10.67
C GLU A 163 6.64 -0.81 10.42
N ALA A 164 5.97 0.10 11.10
CA ALA A 164 4.58 0.41 10.84
C ALA A 164 4.32 1.88 11.17
N VAL A 165 3.57 2.57 10.33
CA VAL A 165 3.23 3.99 10.50
C VAL A 165 1.72 4.16 10.34
N CYS A 166 1.11 4.93 11.26
CA CYS A 166 -0.32 5.20 11.24
C CYS A 166 -0.65 6.49 10.49
N TYR A 167 -1.69 6.44 9.67
CA TYR A 167 -2.25 7.58 8.96
C TYR A 167 -3.76 7.65 9.16
N GLN A 168 -4.28 8.87 9.26
CA GLN A 168 -5.73 9.12 9.23
C GLN A 168 -6.18 9.24 7.77
N PRO A 169 -7.23 8.50 7.33
CA PRO A 169 -7.82 8.70 6.02
C PRO A 169 -8.31 10.14 5.85
N VAL A 170 -8.05 10.71 4.70
CA VAL A 170 -8.50 12.05 4.30
C VAL A 170 -9.43 11.93 3.11
N GLN A 171 -10.55 12.63 3.14
CA GLN A 171 -11.42 12.69 1.96
C GLN A 171 -10.80 13.58 0.88
N PRO A 172 -10.49 13.04 -0.32
CA PRO A 172 -9.72 13.78 -1.34
C PRO A 172 -10.40 15.08 -1.80
N ILE A 173 -11.74 15.09 -1.82
CA ILE A 173 -12.54 16.24 -2.34
C ILE A 173 -12.65 17.36 -1.33
N SER A 174 -12.79 17.04 -0.05
CA SER A 174 -12.98 18.04 1.01
C SER A 174 -11.71 18.38 1.77
N GLY A 175 -10.68 17.53 1.71
CA GLY A 175 -9.50 17.61 2.55
C GLY A 175 -9.78 17.36 4.03
N GLU A 176 -10.98 16.87 4.36
CA GLU A 176 -11.35 16.55 5.73
C GLU A 176 -10.81 15.19 6.16
N VAL A 177 -10.27 15.12 7.36
CA VAL A 177 -9.82 13.86 7.97
C VAL A 177 -11.05 13.08 8.40
N THR A 178 -11.16 11.82 7.97
CA THR A 178 -12.14 10.88 8.51
C THR A 178 -11.55 10.23 9.77
N THR A 179 -12.36 10.02 10.78
CA THR A 179 -11.92 9.47 12.07
C THR A 179 -12.47 8.08 12.36
N ASN A 180 -13.14 7.49 11.38
CA ASN A 180 -13.78 6.17 11.50
C ASN A 180 -12.84 5.00 11.23
N SER A 181 -11.65 5.26 10.69
CA SER A 181 -10.62 4.23 10.43
C SER A 181 -9.20 4.81 10.48
N VAL A 182 -8.23 3.92 10.47
CA VAL A 182 -6.80 4.22 10.48
C VAL A 182 -6.10 3.34 9.45
N TYR A 183 -5.30 3.92 8.57
CA TYR A 183 -4.35 3.18 7.74
C TYR A 183 -3.10 2.88 8.55
N VAL A 184 -2.80 1.61 8.73
CA VAL A 184 -1.51 1.15 9.27
C VAL A 184 -0.66 0.70 8.10
N VAL A 185 0.35 1.48 7.79
CA VAL A 185 1.22 1.30 6.62
C VAL A 185 2.43 0.46 7.00
N PHE A 186 2.71 -0.54 6.20
CA PHE A 186 3.91 -1.39 6.24
C PHE A 186 4.76 -1.09 5.01
N PRO A 187 5.76 -0.19 5.11
CA PRO A 187 6.56 0.22 3.96
C PRO A 187 7.28 -0.94 3.29
N GLU A 188 7.77 -1.90 4.09
CA GLU A 188 8.50 -3.07 3.60
C GLU A 188 7.65 -3.98 2.68
N MET A 189 6.32 -3.91 2.81
CA MET A 189 5.37 -4.64 1.96
C MET A 189 4.71 -3.76 0.90
N GLN A 190 4.96 -2.47 0.85
CA GLN A 190 4.19 -1.49 0.06
C GLN A 190 2.67 -1.65 0.27
N THR A 191 2.26 -1.87 1.52
CA THR A 191 0.87 -2.22 1.86
C THR A 191 0.37 -1.38 3.02
N TYR A 192 -0.90 -0.99 2.99
CA TYR A 192 -1.59 -0.61 4.22
C TYR A 192 -2.64 -1.66 4.60
N VAL A 193 -2.91 -1.74 5.89
CA VAL A 193 -4.08 -2.40 6.47
C VAL A 193 -4.92 -1.32 7.12
N GLU A 194 -6.20 -1.26 6.77
CA GLU A 194 -7.15 -0.32 7.34
C GLU A 194 -7.94 -1.00 8.45
N VAL A 195 -7.91 -0.41 9.62
CA VAL A 195 -8.64 -0.87 10.81
C VAL A 195 -9.61 0.21 11.29
N SER A 196 -10.74 -0.18 11.87
CA SER A 196 -11.70 0.77 12.42
C SER A 196 -11.10 1.50 13.63
N ALA A 197 -11.53 2.75 13.83
CA ALA A 197 -11.10 3.56 14.97
C ALA A 197 -11.84 3.23 16.28
N ASP A 198 -12.81 2.32 16.24
CA ASP A 198 -13.52 1.84 17.42
C ASP A 198 -12.67 0.92 18.31
N GLU A 199 -13.17 0.59 19.51
CA GLU A 199 -12.43 -0.25 20.47
C GLU A 199 -12.15 -1.68 19.95
N GLY A 200 -12.86 -2.14 18.93
CA GLY A 200 -12.68 -3.47 18.37
C GLY A 200 -11.58 -3.54 17.33
N HIS A 201 -11.13 -2.40 16.81
CA HIS A 201 -10.16 -2.29 15.71
C HIS A 201 -10.44 -3.30 14.59
N ALA A 202 -11.73 -3.41 14.22
CA ALA A 202 -12.16 -4.35 13.19
C ALA A 202 -11.48 -4.02 11.86
N LEU A 203 -11.18 -5.06 11.09
CA LEU A 203 -10.62 -4.88 9.77
C LEU A 203 -11.62 -4.17 8.85
N VAL A 204 -11.17 -3.13 8.18
CA VAL A 204 -11.88 -2.44 7.10
C VAL A 204 -11.37 -2.92 5.75
N GLY A 205 -10.05 -3.07 5.60
CA GLY A 205 -9.49 -3.56 4.36
C GLY A 205 -7.97 -3.61 4.38
N TYR A 206 -7.43 -3.95 3.22
CA TYR A 206 -6.01 -3.79 2.93
C TYR A 206 -5.83 -3.41 1.47
N ARG A 207 -4.70 -2.77 1.17
CA ARG A 207 -4.28 -2.50 -0.21
C ARG A 207 -2.76 -2.61 -0.33
N HIS A 208 -2.35 -3.38 -1.33
CA HIS A 208 -0.98 -3.51 -1.77
C HIS A 208 -0.73 -2.65 -3.01
N PHE A 209 0.41 -2.01 -3.07
CA PHE A 209 0.85 -1.16 -4.18
C PHE A 209 2.01 -1.82 -4.93
N ALA A 210 2.15 -1.49 -6.20
CA ALA A 210 3.18 -2.07 -7.05
C ALA A 210 4.61 -1.70 -6.59
N ASP A 211 4.75 -0.53 -5.99
CA ASP A 211 6.02 -0.02 -5.48
C ASP A 211 5.82 1.04 -4.39
N GLU A 212 6.91 1.48 -3.79
CA GLU A 212 6.93 2.48 -2.73
C GLU A 212 6.43 3.85 -3.22
N GLN A 213 6.69 4.21 -4.48
CA GLN A 213 6.24 5.47 -5.03
C GLN A 213 4.71 5.53 -5.12
N ALA A 214 4.08 4.46 -5.61
CA ALA A 214 2.62 4.36 -5.69
C ALA A 214 1.96 4.43 -4.31
N LEU A 215 2.56 3.80 -3.30
CA LEU A 215 2.11 3.92 -1.90
C LEU A 215 2.22 5.36 -1.39
N ASN A 216 3.36 6.01 -1.61
CA ASN A 216 3.59 7.39 -1.16
C ASN A 216 2.64 8.37 -1.85
N ASP A 217 2.43 8.24 -3.16
CA ASP A 217 1.49 9.08 -3.91
C ASP A 217 0.04 8.91 -3.42
N PHE A 218 -0.33 7.71 -3.00
CA PHE A 218 -1.63 7.47 -2.36
C PHE A 218 -1.72 8.18 -1.01
N LEU A 219 -0.71 8.01 -0.15
CA LEU A 219 -0.70 8.59 1.20
C LEU A 219 -0.67 10.13 1.17
N GLU A 220 0.04 10.74 0.23
CA GLU A 220 0.03 12.21 0.04
C GLU A 220 -1.36 12.75 -0.29
N ARG A 221 -2.17 11.98 -1.01
CA ARG A 221 -3.51 12.39 -1.43
C ARG A 221 -4.59 12.03 -0.42
N GLN A 222 -4.46 10.88 0.25
CA GLN A 222 -5.55 10.28 1.03
C GLN A 222 -5.18 9.98 2.49
N GLY A 223 -3.96 10.27 2.91
CA GLY A 223 -3.50 10.02 4.26
C GLY A 223 -2.95 11.27 4.94
N LYS A 224 -3.19 11.39 6.24
CA LYS A 224 -2.53 12.36 7.11
C LYS A 224 -1.84 11.61 8.23
N ALA A 225 -0.51 11.72 8.32
CA ALA A 225 0.24 11.10 9.41
C ALA A 225 -0.25 11.62 10.78
N PHE A 226 -0.22 10.74 11.76
CA PHE A 226 -0.51 11.11 13.15
C PHE A 226 0.59 12.01 13.71
#